data_973e0acae09f9f868a19313063cc2988
#
_entry.id   973e0acae09f9f868a19313063cc2988
#
_cell.length_a   1.000
_cell.length_b   1.000
_cell.length_c   1.000
_cell.angle_alpha   90.00
_cell.angle_beta   90.00
_cell.angle_gamma   90.00
#
_symmetry.space_group_name_H-M   'P 1'
#
loop_
_entity.id
_entity.type
_entity.pdbx_description
1 polymer ?
#
loop_
_entity_poly.entity_id
_entity_poly.type
_entity_poly.pdbx_seq_one_letter_code
_entity_poly.pdbx_strand_id
1 'polypeptide(L)'
;MTFAQQPVELPLWPDGAPNSNGLTGGEKEVSPHRLSNVTAPTITVYRAPQPNGMAVIMCPGGGYSRLAMDHEGHDMASWFCGQGITYVVLKYRMPNGHCEVSLSDAERAIRIVREHAGEWNIHPRKIGIMGASAGGHLASTLATHYSAASRPDFQ
;
A
#
# COMPACT_ATOMS: atom_id res chain seq x y z
N MET A 1 4.45 -3.37 -21.41
CA MET A 1 3.81 -2.06 -21.16
C MET A 1 4.84 -1.13 -20.54
N THR A 2 4.90 0.11 -21.00
CA THR A 2 5.86 1.09 -20.50
C THR A 2 5.19 1.95 -19.44
N PHE A 3 5.78 2.06 -18.26
CA PHE A 3 5.35 3.04 -17.26
C PHE A 3 5.81 4.44 -17.67
N ALA A 4 5.07 5.49 -17.26
CA ALA A 4 5.44 6.87 -17.54
C ALA A 4 6.82 7.21 -16.98
N GLN A 5 7.15 6.63 -15.85
CA GLN A 5 8.45 6.72 -15.17
C GLN A 5 8.72 5.40 -14.43
N GLN A 6 9.97 5.21 -14.01
CA GLN A 6 10.30 4.07 -13.15
C GLN A 6 9.48 4.12 -11.85
N PRO A 7 9.05 2.97 -11.31
CA PRO A 7 8.39 2.90 -10.02
C PRO A 7 9.22 3.56 -8.92
N VAL A 8 8.53 4.24 -8.00
CA VAL A 8 9.17 4.91 -6.86
C VAL A 8 8.78 4.19 -5.58
N GLU A 9 9.77 3.75 -4.83
CA GLU A 9 9.54 3.20 -3.49
C GLU A 9 9.80 4.28 -2.44
N LEU A 10 8.84 4.48 -1.54
CA LEU A 10 8.91 5.44 -0.45
C LEU A 10 8.70 4.73 0.90
N PRO A 11 9.54 5.00 1.91
CA PRO A 11 9.28 4.52 3.25
C PRO A 11 8.06 5.23 3.85
N LEU A 12 7.23 4.49 4.59
CA LEU A 12 6.08 5.09 5.27
C LEU A 12 6.51 5.98 6.44
N TRP A 13 7.53 5.57 7.16
CA TRP A 13 7.96 6.18 8.41
C TRP A 13 9.46 6.48 8.40
N PRO A 14 9.92 7.47 7.63
CA PRO A 14 11.36 7.78 7.54
C PRO A 14 11.96 8.22 8.88
N ASP A 15 11.15 8.80 9.76
CA ASP A 15 11.57 9.27 11.10
C ASP A 15 11.17 8.31 12.23
N GLY A 16 10.74 7.10 11.89
CA GLY A 16 10.28 6.09 12.83
C GLY A 16 8.76 5.96 12.92
N ALA A 17 8.29 4.72 13.04
CA ALA A 17 6.87 4.42 13.13
C ALA A 17 6.29 4.79 14.51
N PRO A 18 5.00 5.17 14.59
CA PRO A 18 4.36 5.58 15.84
C PRO A 18 4.10 4.44 16.80
N ASN A 19 4.20 3.20 16.32
CA ASN A 19 3.90 1.97 17.08
C ASN A 19 4.79 0.82 16.62
N SER A 20 4.76 -0.29 17.35
CA SER A 20 5.54 -1.49 17.07
C SER A 20 4.70 -2.75 17.23
N ASN A 21 4.95 -3.73 16.39
CA ASN A 21 4.38 -5.07 16.54
C ASN A 21 5.24 -6.01 17.41
N GLY A 22 6.34 -5.52 17.97
CA GLY A 22 7.25 -6.29 18.80
C GLY A 22 8.14 -7.28 18.05
N LEU A 23 7.96 -7.43 16.73
CA LEU A 23 8.83 -8.28 15.91
C LEU A 23 10.20 -7.65 15.74
N THR A 24 11.23 -8.49 15.80
CA THR A 24 12.63 -8.10 15.62
C THR A 24 13.27 -8.90 14.48
N GLY A 25 14.43 -8.45 14.04
CA GLY A 25 15.12 -9.05 12.91
C GLY A 25 14.73 -8.43 11.57
N GLY A 26 15.30 -8.95 10.50
CA GLY A 26 15.07 -8.44 9.14
C GLY A 26 13.91 -9.11 8.43
N GLU A 27 13.46 -8.48 7.38
CA GLU A 27 12.51 -9.05 6.43
C GLU A 27 13.08 -10.32 5.80
N LYS A 28 12.24 -11.31 5.55
CA LYS A 28 12.63 -12.62 5.00
C LYS A 28 11.67 -13.05 3.91
N GLU A 29 12.23 -13.47 2.80
CA GLU A 29 11.48 -14.24 1.82
C GLU A 29 11.31 -15.68 2.33
N VAL A 30 10.08 -16.06 2.68
CA VAL A 30 9.76 -17.37 3.28
C VAL A 30 9.35 -18.41 2.25
N SER A 31 8.99 -17.97 1.05
CA SER A 31 8.76 -18.79 -0.14
C SER A 31 8.84 -17.86 -1.34
N PRO A 32 8.96 -18.38 -2.57
CA PRO A 32 9.04 -17.52 -3.75
C PRO A 32 7.95 -16.44 -3.72
N HIS A 33 8.37 -15.18 -3.84
CA HIS A 33 7.50 -13.99 -3.90
C HIS A 33 6.64 -13.73 -2.64
N ARG A 34 7.03 -14.28 -1.49
CA ARG A 34 6.34 -14.07 -0.20
C ARG A 34 7.28 -13.57 0.88
N LEU A 35 7.00 -12.38 1.34
CA LEU A 35 7.81 -11.66 2.32
C LEU A 35 7.20 -11.76 3.71
N SER A 36 7.99 -12.12 4.70
CA SER A 36 7.59 -12.11 6.11
C SER A 36 8.42 -11.12 6.93
N ASN A 37 8.00 -10.92 8.16
CA ASN A 37 8.70 -10.07 9.13
C ASN A 37 9.00 -8.67 8.60
N VAL A 38 8.00 -8.04 7.96
CA VAL A 38 8.13 -6.69 7.45
C VAL A 38 8.40 -5.73 8.60
N THR A 39 9.57 -5.11 8.58
CA THR A 39 10.05 -4.14 9.57
C THR A 39 10.25 -2.75 8.98
N ALA A 40 10.38 -2.67 7.66
CA ALA A 40 10.51 -1.42 6.91
C ALA A 40 9.33 -1.25 5.94
N PRO A 41 8.16 -0.80 6.42
CA PRO A 41 6.98 -0.65 5.58
C PRO A 41 7.18 0.44 4.53
N THR A 42 6.76 0.15 3.30
CA THR A 42 6.92 1.04 2.15
C THR A 42 5.67 1.07 1.29
N ILE A 43 5.58 2.08 0.43
CA ILE A 43 4.73 2.05 -0.76
C ILE A 43 5.60 2.06 -2.01
N THR A 44 5.19 1.30 -3.02
CA THR A 44 5.77 1.35 -4.36
C THR A 44 4.74 1.96 -5.31
N VAL A 45 5.07 3.08 -5.92
CA VAL A 45 4.17 3.87 -6.75
C VAL A 45 4.47 3.65 -8.23
N TYR A 46 3.49 3.15 -8.96
CA TYR A 46 3.50 2.96 -10.41
C TYR A 46 2.63 4.03 -11.05
N ARG A 47 3.25 5.03 -11.67
CA ARG A 47 2.50 6.13 -12.29
C ARG A 47 2.00 5.75 -13.68
N ALA A 48 0.72 6.01 -13.94
CA ALA A 48 0.13 5.78 -15.25
C ALA A 48 0.76 6.71 -16.31
N PRO A 49 1.07 6.19 -17.52
CA PRO A 49 1.56 7.03 -18.63
C PRO A 49 0.57 8.12 -19.04
N GLN A 50 -0.72 7.84 -18.96
CA GLN A 50 -1.81 8.76 -19.24
C GLN A 50 -2.78 8.77 -18.05
N PRO A 51 -2.47 9.54 -16.98
CA PRO A 51 -3.24 9.48 -15.75
C PRO A 51 -4.64 10.07 -15.93
N ASN A 52 -5.64 9.35 -15.36
CA ASN A 52 -7.02 9.81 -15.31
C ASN A 52 -7.40 10.50 -13.99
N GLY A 53 -6.43 10.73 -13.12
CA GLY A 53 -6.61 11.33 -11.81
C GLY A 53 -6.94 10.34 -10.68
N MET A 54 -7.16 9.07 -10.98
CA MET A 54 -7.41 8.05 -9.95
C MET A 54 -6.11 7.41 -9.45
N ALA A 55 -6.11 7.05 -8.17
CA ALA A 55 -5.09 6.18 -7.59
C ALA A 55 -5.73 5.06 -6.77
N VAL A 56 -5.11 3.90 -6.77
CA VAL A 56 -5.53 2.75 -5.97
C VAL A 56 -4.33 2.22 -5.20
N ILE A 57 -4.53 2.05 -3.90
CA ILE A 57 -3.54 1.41 -3.01
C ILE A 57 -3.96 -0.05 -2.84
N MET A 58 -3.05 -0.96 -3.19
CA MET A 58 -3.23 -2.39 -3.04
C MET A 58 -2.56 -2.91 -1.78
N CYS A 59 -3.33 -3.60 -0.94
CA CYS A 59 -2.86 -4.32 0.23
C CYS A 59 -2.78 -5.82 -0.11
N PRO A 60 -1.58 -6.39 -0.30
CA PRO A 60 -1.44 -7.82 -0.58
C PRO A 60 -1.91 -8.69 0.58
N GLY A 61 -2.35 -9.90 0.29
CA GLY A 61 -2.72 -10.88 1.29
C GLY A 61 -1.53 -11.72 1.77
N GLY A 62 -1.81 -12.66 2.64
CA GLY A 62 -0.82 -13.59 3.20
C GLY A 62 -1.10 -13.96 4.66
N GLY A 63 -2.37 -13.90 5.08
CA GLY A 63 -2.83 -14.34 6.39
C GLY A 63 -2.27 -13.54 7.56
N TYR A 64 -1.86 -12.30 7.35
CA TYR A 64 -1.18 -11.45 8.33
C TYR A 64 0.14 -12.04 8.88
N SER A 65 0.69 -13.04 8.22
CA SER A 65 1.99 -13.63 8.57
C SER A 65 3.07 -13.38 7.52
N ARG A 66 2.64 -13.04 6.30
CA ARG A 66 3.48 -12.75 5.14
C ARG A 66 2.72 -11.89 4.14
N LEU A 67 3.40 -11.38 3.13
CA LEU A 67 2.82 -10.62 2.02
C LEU A 67 3.14 -11.29 0.69
N ALA A 68 2.12 -11.53 -0.12
CA ALA A 68 2.23 -12.03 -1.48
C ALA A 68 2.49 -10.84 -2.43
N MET A 69 3.70 -10.26 -2.35
CA MET A 69 4.03 -8.97 -2.94
C MET A 69 3.91 -8.94 -4.47
N ASP A 70 4.16 -10.06 -5.15
CA ASP A 70 4.14 -10.07 -6.62
C ASP A 70 2.72 -10.30 -7.14
N HIS A 71 2.16 -11.51 -7.00
CA HIS A 71 0.89 -11.86 -7.63
C HIS A 71 -0.34 -11.18 -7.02
N GLU A 72 -0.29 -10.72 -5.78
CA GLU A 72 -1.32 -9.90 -5.14
C GLU A 72 -0.88 -8.43 -4.95
N GLY A 73 0.14 -8.01 -5.67
CA GLY A 73 0.70 -6.67 -5.58
C GLY A 73 1.24 -6.20 -6.93
N HIS A 74 2.54 -6.32 -7.13
CA HIS A 74 3.26 -5.72 -8.26
C HIS A 74 2.77 -6.16 -9.65
N ASP A 75 2.35 -7.41 -9.82
CA ASP A 75 1.94 -7.95 -11.13
C ASP A 75 0.71 -7.26 -11.73
N MET A 76 -0.13 -6.64 -10.90
CA MET A 76 -1.30 -5.91 -11.37
C MET A 76 -1.01 -4.48 -11.85
N ALA A 77 0.19 -3.98 -11.61
CA ALA A 77 0.54 -2.58 -11.90
C ALA A 77 0.34 -2.21 -13.38
N SER A 78 0.74 -3.10 -14.29
CA SER A 78 0.62 -2.86 -15.73
C SER A 78 -0.83 -2.69 -16.17
N TRP A 79 -1.74 -3.48 -15.62
CA TRP A 79 -3.15 -3.38 -15.97
C TRP A 79 -3.75 -2.06 -15.48
N PHE A 80 -3.56 -1.69 -14.21
CA PHE A 80 -4.10 -0.45 -13.65
C PHE A 80 -3.52 0.78 -14.37
N CYS A 81 -2.21 0.82 -14.57
CA CYS A 81 -1.57 1.92 -15.28
C CYS A 81 -2.04 2.04 -16.73
N GLY A 82 -2.36 0.91 -17.37
CA GLY A 82 -2.97 0.88 -18.71
C GLY A 82 -4.37 1.48 -18.76
N GLN A 83 -5.09 1.50 -17.63
CA GLN A 83 -6.38 2.16 -17.49
C GLN A 83 -6.27 3.63 -17.06
N GLY A 84 -5.07 4.16 -16.96
CA GLY A 84 -4.83 5.54 -16.51
C GLY A 84 -4.84 5.71 -14.99
N ILE A 85 -4.85 4.61 -14.24
CA ILE A 85 -4.91 4.62 -12.77
C ILE A 85 -3.49 4.50 -12.21
N THR A 86 -3.07 5.44 -11.39
CA THR A 86 -1.85 5.31 -10.62
C THR A 86 -2.02 4.20 -9.59
N TYR A 87 -1.13 3.22 -9.63
CA TYR A 87 -1.22 2.02 -8.82
C TYR A 87 -0.13 2.01 -7.76
N VAL A 88 -0.52 1.74 -6.52
CA VAL A 88 0.38 1.79 -5.37
C VAL A 88 0.32 0.46 -4.62
N VAL A 89 1.46 -0.18 -4.40
CA VAL A 89 1.55 -1.41 -3.63
C VAL A 89 2.03 -1.09 -2.23
N LEU A 90 1.24 -1.48 -1.22
CA LEU A 90 1.57 -1.27 0.18
C LEU A 90 2.25 -2.53 0.75
N LYS A 91 3.50 -2.38 1.16
CA LYS A 91 4.21 -3.34 2.01
C LYS A 91 3.98 -2.94 3.45
N TYR A 92 2.99 -3.54 4.10
CA TYR A 92 2.61 -3.19 5.47
C TYR A 92 3.20 -4.16 6.50
N ARG A 93 3.39 -3.68 7.72
CA ARG A 93 3.88 -4.51 8.82
C ARG A 93 2.82 -5.51 9.26
N MET A 94 3.29 -6.68 9.68
CA MET A 94 2.41 -7.71 10.26
C MET A 94 1.88 -7.24 11.61
N PRO A 95 0.61 -7.54 11.94
CA PRO A 95 0.02 -7.10 13.20
C PRO A 95 0.63 -7.77 14.43
N ASN A 96 0.93 -9.06 14.37
CA ASN A 96 1.45 -9.82 15.53
C ASN A 96 0.65 -9.56 16.81
N GLY A 97 -0.69 -9.58 16.73
CA GLY A 97 -1.59 -9.26 17.84
C GLY A 97 -1.89 -7.76 18.03
N HIS A 98 -1.26 -6.88 17.25
CA HIS A 98 -1.40 -5.43 17.33
C HIS A 98 -1.99 -4.88 16.02
N CYS A 99 -3.32 -5.01 15.87
CA CYS A 99 -4.00 -4.64 14.62
C CYS A 99 -3.81 -3.17 14.22
N GLU A 100 -3.59 -2.30 15.18
CA GLU A 100 -3.31 -0.88 14.97
C GLU A 100 -2.01 -0.63 14.17
N VAL A 101 -1.07 -1.56 14.18
CA VAL A 101 0.20 -1.42 13.46
C VAL A 101 -0.02 -1.47 11.95
N SER A 102 -0.69 -2.50 11.44
CA SER A 102 -1.02 -2.60 10.02
C SER A 102 -1.98 -1.49 9.58
N LEU A 103 -2.96 -1.15 10.42
CA LEU A 103 -3.90 -0.07 10.15
C LEU A 103 -3.19 1.27 10.03
N SER A 104 -2.26 1.60 10.91
CA SER A 104 -1.49 2.85 10.83
C SER A 104 -0.66 2.93 9.55
N ASP A 105 -0.13 1.81 9.07
CA ASP A 105 0.58 1.76 7.79
C ASP A 105 -0.35 2.06 6.61
N ALA A 106 -1.55 1.49 6.60
CA ALA A 106 -2.55 1.75 5.56
C ALA A 106 -3.03 3.21 5.60
N GLU A 107 -3.27 3.77 6.77
CA GLU A 107 -3.61 5.18 6.93
C GLU A 107 -2.50 6.10 6.41
N ARG A 108 -1.25 5.78 6.74
CA ARG A 108 -0.09 6.56 6.28
C ARG A 108 0.05 6.50 4.77
N ALA A 109 -0.19 5.34 4.16
CA ALA A 109 -0.16 5.19 2.70
C ALA A 109 -1.15 6.12 2.00
N ILE A 110 -2.40 6.20 2.47
CA ILE A 110 -3.40 7.15 1.95
C ILE A 110 -2.90 8.59 2.06
N ARG A 111 -2.35 8.96 3.22
CA ARG A 111 -1.84 10.33 3.44
C ARG A 111 -0.69 10.67 2.50
N ILE A 112 0.29 9.78 2.34
CA ILE A 112 1.42 10.01 1.44
C ILE A 112 0.93 10.21 0.00
N VAL A 113 0.04 9.35 -0.48
CA VAL A 113 -0.51 9.47 -1.84
C VAL A 113 -1.27 10.79 -2.00
N ARG A 114 -2.05 11.20 -1.02
CA ARG A 114 -2.79 12.46 -1.03
C ARG A 114 -1.87 13.69 -0.98
N GLU A 115 -0.81 13.64 -0.19
CA GLU A 115 0.21 14.68 -0.10
C GLU A 115 0.95 14.89 -1.44
N HIS A 116 1.17 13.81 -2.21
CA HIS A 116 1.83 13.83 -3.51
C HIS A 116 0.87 13.92 -4.71
N ALA A 117 -0.42 14.11 -4.46
CA ALA A 117 -1.44 14.05 -5.51
C ALA A 117 -1.16 15.01 -6.67
N GLY A 118 -0.75 16.24 -6.38
CA GLY A 118 -0.41 17.22 -7.41
C GLY A 118 0.79 16.79 -8.26
N GLU A 119 1.85 16.33 -7.63
CA GLU A 119 3.07 15.85 -8.29
C GLU A 119 2.81 14.62 -9.18
N TRP A 120 1.91 13.75 -8.75
CA TRP A 120 1.62 12.49 -9.45
C TRP A 120 0.40 12.56 -10.36
N ASN A 121 -0.17 13.74 -10.57
CA ASN A 121 -1.37 13.94 -11.37
C ASN A 121 -2.57 13.11 -10.90
N ILE A 122 -2.74 13.04 -9.59
CA ILE A 122 -3.86 12.39 -8.92
C ILE A 122 -4.81 13.46 -8.39
N HIS A 123 -6.10 13.24 -8.55
CA HIS A 123 -7.10 14.06 -7.87
C HIS A 123 -7.16 13.66 -6.40
N PRO A 124 -7.00 14.58 -5.43
CA PRO A 124 -6.90 14.24 -4.01
C PRO A 124 -8.15 13.59 -3.40
N ARG A 125 -9.28 13.61 -4.13
CA ARG A 125 -10.54 12.93 -3.76
C ARG A 125 -10.85 11.71 -4.62
N LYS A 126 -9.83 11.14 -5.28
CA LYS A 126 -9.97 9.92 -6.10
C LYS A 126 -8.90 8.90 -5.74
N ILE A 127 -8.69 8.71 -4.46
CA ILE A 127 -7.72 7.77 -3.90
C ILE A 127 -8.47 6.65 -3.19
N GLY A 128 -8.41 5.46 -3.77
CA GLY A 128 -9.05 4.27 -3.24
C GLY A 128 -8.07 3.31 -2.59
N ILE A 129 -8.63 2.32 -1.88
CA ILE A 129 -7.87 1.22 -1.31
C ILE A 129 -8.54 -0.09 -1.69
N MET A 130 -7.74 -1.10 -1.96
CA MET A 130 -8.20 -2.45 -2.23
C MET A 130 -7.26 -3.46 -1.57
N GLY A 131 -7.69 -4.69 -1.48
CA GLY A 131 -6.82 -5.73 -0.92
C GLY A 131 -7.32 -7.13 -1.22
N ALA A 132 -6.41 -8.08 -1.08
CA ALA A 132 -6.69 -9.49 -1.22
C ALA A 132 -6.60 -10.18 0.14
N SER A 133 -7.56 -11.06 0.46
CA SER A 133 -7.56 -11.87 1.69
C SER A 133 -7.34 -11.01 2.96
N ALA A 134 -6.27 -11.23 3.70
CA ALA A 134 -5.90 -10.42 4.88
C ALA A 134 -5.71 -8.94 4.51
N GLY A 135 -5.17 -8.63 3.33
CA GLY A 135 -5.09 -7.27 2.81
C GLY A 135 -6.45 -6.66 2.52
N GLY A 136 -7.42 -7.47 2.07
CA GLY A 136 -8.82 -7.06 1.92
C GLY A 136 -9.47 -6.72 3.26
N HIS A 137 -9.18 -7.52 4.29
CA HIS A 137 -9.60 -7.21 5.66
C HIS A 137 -9.01 -5.87 6.14
N LEU A 138 -7.71 -5.64 5.89
CA LEU A 138 -7.05 -4.37 6.22
C LEU A 138 -7.69 -3.19 5.49
N ALA A 139 -7.93 -3.32 4.18
CA ALA A 139 -8.58 -2.29 3.39
C ALA A 139 -9.99 -1.96 3.92
N SER A 140 -10.78 -2.97 4.26
CA SER A 140 -12.11 -2.81 4.84
C SER A 140 -12.07 -2.18 6.24
N THR A 141 -11.08 -2.54 7.04
CA THR A 141 -10.85 -1.93 8.36
C THR A 141 -10.57 -0.44 8.22
N LEU A 142 -9.69 -0.06 7.29
CA LEU A 142 -9.44 1.35 7.04
C LEU A 142 -10.68 2.08 6.53
N ALA A 143 -11.46 1.49 5.62
CA ALA A 143 -12.66 2.10 5.06
C ALA A 143 -13.76 2.38 6.12
N THR A 144 -13.69 1.72 7.27
CA THR A 144 -14.65 1.86 8.37
C THR A 144 -14.08 2.57 9.61
N HIS A 145 -12.75 2.63 9.75
CA HIS A 145 -12.04 3.17 10.92
C HIS A 145 -10.98 4.21 10.50
N TYR A 146 -11.35 5.13 9.63
CA TYR A 146 -10.45 6.17 9.13
C TYR A 146 -10.50 7.45 9.98
N SER A 147 -9.44 8.24 9.91
CA SER A 147 -9.46 9.67 10.23
C SER A 147 -9.80 10.49 8.97
N ALA A 148 -10.14 11.76 9.12
CA ALA A 148 -10.45 12.61 7.97
C ALA A 148 -9.33 12.66 6.94
N ALA A 149 -8.05 12.63 7.38
CA ALA A 149 -6.89 12.69 6.51
C ALA A 149 -6.57 11.34 5.83
N SER A 150 -7.02 10.22 6.38
CA SER A 150 -6.75 8.85 5.90
C SER A 150 -7.97 8.18 5.28
N ARG A 151 -9.06 8.91 5.09
CA ARG A 151 -10.27 8.38 4.48
C ARG A 151 -10.00 7.97 3.03
N PRO A 152 -10.22 6.70 2.64
CA PRO A 152 -10.26 6.33 1.24
C PRO A 152 -11.53 6.90 0.58
N ASP A 153 -11.42 7.29 -0.69
CA ASP A 153 -12.55 7.84 -1.43
C ASP A 153 -13.43 6.72 -2.01
N PHE A 154 -12.85 5.53 -2.19
CA PHE A 154 -13.55 4.30 -2.61
C PHE A 154 -12.78 3.05 -2.16
N GLN A 155 -13.47 1.92 -2.19
CA GLN A 155 -12.93 0.60 -1.87
C GLN A 155 -13.43 -0.44 -2.87
#